data_cb71b4f25195b9e59ba82d7085f39b77
#
_entry.id   cb71b4f25195b9e59ba82d7085f39b77
#
_cell.length_a   1.000
_cell.length_b   1.000
_cell.length_c   1.000
_cell.angle_alpha   90.00
_cell.angle_beta   90.00
_cell.angle_gamma   90.00
#
_symmetry.space_group_name_H-M   'P 1'
#
loop_
_entity.id
_entity.type
_entity.pdbx_description
1 polymer ?
#
loop_
_entity_poly.entity_id
_entity_poly.type
_entity_poly.pdbx_seq_one_letter_code
_entity_poly.pdbx_strand_id
1 'polypeptide(L)'
;MTIESKNIFSNRAMELLSQKKFAQQTATQPDYHWAIEYSGRSAQIQTDRILTLQYSNSTGQSLVDLFLESVCRMLVNRPLQALFSLSFREVENFLRDENHLPAFTNDSESSAREVFLQVKMTLVQKVLLENMDTKRLIGTDQSWNDLSLAGKNRTVINFFSWLNDRFGKANSLELILVEDPVVTVKNNDFPLDLPLIEGLLNLLFTSKETLSPLKVIGTL
;
A
#
# COMPACT_ATOMS: atom_id res chain seq x y z
N MET A 1 -24.42 -12.57 33.79
CA MET A 1 -23.25 -13.23 33.18
C MET A 1 -22.59 -12.17 32.29
N THR A 2 -21.66 -11.42 32.86
CA THR A 2 -20.94 -10.33 32.15
C THR A 2 -19.90 -11.01 31.26
N ILE A 3 -20.08 -10.91 29.98
CA ILE A 3 -19.06 -11.33 28.98
C ILE A 3 -17.94 -10.31 29.13
N GLU A 4 -16.85 -10.71 29.83
CA GLU A 4 -15.60 -9.97 29.76
C GLU A 4 -15.20 -9.88 28.29
N SER A 5 -15.29 -8.69 27.72
CA SER A 5 -14.72 -8.39 26.40
C SER A 5 -13.22 -8.63 26.51
N LYS A 6 -12.75 -9.81 26.08
CA LYS A 6 -11.31 -10.08 25.92
C LYS A 6 -10.74 -8.91 25.13
N ASN A 7 -9.83 -8.16 25.72
CA ASN A 7 -9.09 -7.12 25.04
C ASN A 7 -8.39 -7.74 23.82
N ILE A 8 -8.90 -7.43 22.64
CA ILE A 8 -8.39 -7.93 21.34
C ILE A 8 -7.03 -7.28 21.04
N PHE A 9 -6.73 -6.14 21.68
CA PHE A 9 -5.55 -5.33 21.46
C PHE A 9 -4.66 -5.26 22.70
N SER A 10 -3.35 -5.08 22.47
CA SER A 10 -2.40 -4.72 23.53
C SER A 10 -2.76 -3.39 24.20
N ASN A 11 -2.24 -3.13 25.40
CA ASN A 11 -2.45 -1.86 26.11
C ASN A 11 -1.90 -0.68 25.28
N ARG A 12 -0.74 -0.87 24.65
CA ARG A 12 -0.13 0.14 23.77
C ARG A 12 -1.01 0.46 22.58
N ALA A 13 -1.62 -0.54 21.96
CA ALA A 13 -2.57 -0.33 20.87
C ALA A 13 -3.79 0.48 21.32
N MET A 14 -4.31 0.19 22.51
CA MET A 14 -5.42 0.94 23.11
C MET A 14 -5.04 2.38 23.43
N GLU A 15 -3.84 2.62 23.93
CA GLU A 15 -3.32 3.97 24.16
C GLU A 15 -3.23 4.76 22.87
N LEU A 16 -2.69 4.17 21.79
CA LEU A 16 -2.61 4.80 20.47
C LEU A 16 -3.98 5.21 19.93
N LEU A 17 -4.97 4.32 20.05
CA LEU A 17 -6.35 4.60 19.65
C LEU A 17 -6.98 5.76 20.46
N SER A 18 -6.62 5.90 21.73
CA SER A 18 -7.12 6.99 22.58
C SER A 18 -6.52 8.36 22.22
N GLN A 19 -5.29 8.38 21.73
CA GLN A 19 -4.55 9.62 21.45
C GLN A 19 -4.75 10.18 20.04
N LYS A 20 -5.02 9.36 19.03
CA LYS A 20 -5.23 9.69 17.58
C LYS A 20 -4.57 10.99 17.12
N LYS A 21 -3.25 11.07 17.26
CA LYS A 21 -2.48 12.31 17.07
C LYS A 21 -2.49 12.83 15.63
N PHE A 22 -2.61 11.94 14.65
CA PHE A 22 -2.49 12.26 13.23
C PHE A 22 -3.85 12.26 12.49
N ALA A 23 -4.94 12.01 13.21
CA ALA A 23 -6.29 12.06 12.64
C ALA A 23 -6.71 13.50 12.31
N GLN A 24 -7.19 13.72 11.09
CA GLN A 24 -7.86 14.95 10.70
C GLN A 24 -9.37 14.84 10.94
N GLN A 25 -9.98 15.92 11.42
CA GLN A 25 -11.43 16.01 11.55
C GLN A 25 -12.06 16.41 10.21
N THR A 26 -12.16 15.51 9.26
CA THR A 26 -12.91 15.76 8.04
C THR A 26 -13.79 14.55 7.74
N ALA A 27 -15.06 14.68 8.03
CA ALA A 27 -16.03 13.61 7.85
C ALA A 27 -17.00 13.97 6.73
N THR A 28 -16.75 13.53 5.51
CA THR A 28 -17.78 13.57 4.46
C THR A 28 -17.72 12.39 3.47
N GLN A 29 -16.74 11.50 3.58
CA GLN A 29 -16.65 10.33 2.69
C GLN A 29 -16.55 9.03 3.50
N PRO A 30 -17.12 7.91 3.02
CA PRO A 30 -17.20 6.65 3.77
C PRO A 30 -15.90 5.85 3.87
N ASP A 31 -14.77 6.45 3.49
CA ASP A 31 -13.46 5.81 3.45
C ASP A 31 -12.43 6.57 4.29
N TYR A 32 -11.18 6.09 4.30
CA TYR A 32 -10.06 6.82 4.87
C TYR A 32 -9.20 7.44 3.76
N HIS A 33 -8.64 8.62 4.05
CA HIS A 33 -7.82 9.38 3.12
C HIS A 33 -6.50 9.78 3.76
N TRP A 34 -5.46 9.83 2.95
CA TRP A 34 -4.13 10.25 3.33
C TRP A 34 -3.83 11.68 2.87
N ALA A 35 -3.23 12.48 3.76
CA ALA A 35 -2.54 13.71 3.43
C ALA A 35 -1.06 13.54 3.75
N ILE A 36 -0.18 13.77 2.78
CA ILE A 36 1.26 13.54 2.89
C ILE A 36 2.04 14.69 2.26
N GLU A 37 3.12 15.12 2.93
CA GLU A 37 4.07 16.10 2.41
C GLU A 37 5.49 15.53 2.46
N TYR A 38 6.31 15.87 1.47
CA TYR A 38 7.69 15.41 1.31
C TYR A 38 8.69 16.55 1.38
N SER A 39 9.96 16.24 1.65
CA SER A 39 11.06 17.21 1.66
C SER A 39 11.42 17.78 0.28
N GLY A 40 10.98 17.13 -0.80
CA GLY A 40 11.21 17.53 -2.18
C GLY A 40 9.94 18.00 -2.89
N ARG A 41 10.09 18.62 -4.08
CA ARG A 41 8.96 19.05 -4.91
C ARG A 41 8.32 17.93 -5.71
N SER A 42 9.04 16.86 -5.93
CA SER A 42 8.57 15.66 -6.63
C SER A 42 8.99 14.45 -5.80
N ALA A 43 8.03 13.65 -5.36
CA ALA A 43 8.29 12.48 -4.51
C ALA A 43 9.37 11.55 -5.13
N GLN A 44 10.63 11.82 -4.84
CA GLN A 44 11.77 11.00 -5.24
C GLN A 44 12.04 9.99 -4.12
N ILE A 45 11.73 8.74 -4.39
CA ILE A 45 11.74 7.67 -3.38
C ILE A 45 13.09 7.52 -2.69
N GLN A 46 14.18 7.81 -3.40
CA GLN A 46 15.54 7.65 -2.86
C GLN A 46 15.99 8.78 -1.95
N THR A 47 15.52 10.00 -2.16
CA THR A 47 16.05 11.21 -1.50
C THR A 47 15.07 11.88 -0.57
N ASP A 48 13.78 11.70 -0.81
CA ASP A 48 12.75 12.42 -0.07
C ASP A 48 12.46 11.80 1.29
N ARG A 49 12.13 12.69 2.25
CA ARG A 49 11.65 12.32 3.57
C ARG A 49 10.18 12.69 3.71
N ILE A 50 9.44 11.91 4.44
CA ILE A 50 8.06 12.21 4.83
C ILE A 50 8.11 13.26 5.92
N LEU A 51 7.67 14.49 5.60
CA LEU A 51 7.63 15.60 6.56
C LEU A 51 6.38 15.54 7.41
N THR A 52 5.23 15.41 6.75
CA THR A 52 3.95 15.23 7.42
C THR A 52 3.21 14.04 6.83
N LEU A 53 2.49 13.34 7.68
CA LEU A 53 1.59 12.26 7.29
C LEU A 53 0.39 12.32 8.22
N GLN A 54 -0.79 12.49 7.66
CA GLN A 54 -2.05 12.62 8.36
C GLN A 54 -3.11 11.76 7.67
N TYR A 55 -4.16 11.42 8.37
CA TYR A 55 -5.28 10.66 7.82
C TYR A 55 -6.62 11.18 8.29
N SER A 56 -7.65 10.94 7.51
CA SER A 56 -9.05 11.01 7.94
C SER A 56 -9.68 9.62 7.77
N ASN A 57 -10.46 9.19 8.75
CA ASN A 57 -11.15 7.90 8.72
C ASN A 57 -12.58 8.06 9.20
N SER A 58 -13.55 7.65 8.38
CA SER A 58 -14.97 7.64 8.69
C SER A 58 -15.57 6.23 8.74
N THR A 59 -14.74 5.18 8.61
CA THR A 59 -15.22 3.78 8.63
C THR A 59 -15.73 3.36 10.00
N GLY A 60 -15.33 4.04 11.08
CA GLY A 60 -15.64 3.67 12.46
C GLY A 60 -14.95 2.39 12.94
N GLN A 61 -14.03 1.81 12.16
CA GLN A 61 -13.32 0.59 12.48
C GLN A 61 -12.06 0.89 13.28
N SER A 62 -12.00 0.47 14.54
CA SER A 62 -10.86 0.69 15.44
C SER A 62 -9.55 0.09 14.91
N LEU A 63 -9.62 -1.04 14.21
CA LEU A 63 -8.44 -1.70 13.63
C LEU A 63 -7.83 -0.87 12.50
N VAL A 64 -8.66 -0.25 11.65
CA VAL A 64 -8.21 0.68 10.61
C VAL A 64 -7.54 1.89 11.25
N ASP A 65 -8.17 2.54 12.23
CA ASP A 65 -7.60 3.66 12.96
C ASP A 65 -6.25 3.33 13.58
N LEU A 66 -6.14 2.13 14.17
CA LEU A 66 -4.90 1.66 14.79
C LEU A 66 -3.75 1.60 13.80
N PHE A 67 -3.98 1.04 12.60
CA PHE A 67 -2.94 0.96 11.58
C PHE A 67 -2.63 2.31 10.95
N LEU A 68 -3.64 3.15 10.70
CA LEU A 68 -3.43 4.51 10.21
C LEU A 68 -2.54 5.32 11.16
N GLU A 69 -2.86 5.32 12.45
CA GLU A 69 -2.08 6.02 13.48
C GLU A 69 -0.67 5.44 13.63
N SER A 70 -0.53 4.11 13.61
CA SER A 70 0.77 3.42 13.73
C SER A 70 1.67 3.76 12.54
N VAL A 71 1.15 3.69 11.33
CA VAL A 71 1.88 4.02 10.09
C VAL A 71 2.35 5.47 10.13
N CYS A 72 1.51 6.42 10.55
CA CYS A 72 1.92 7.81 10.72
C CYS A 72 3.08 7.96 11.70
N ARG A 73 2.98 7.35 12.88
CA ARG A 73 4.03 7.43 13.91
C ARG A 73 5.35 6.82 13.48
N MET A 74 5.28 5.74 12.71
CA MET A 74 6.47 5.04 12.23
C MET A 74 7.15 5.73 11.04
N LEU A 75 6.40 6.43 10.19
CA LEU A 75 6.91 6.97 8.93
C LEU A 75 7.22 8.46 8.94
N VAL A 76 6.62 9.27 9.80
CA VAL A 76 6.93 10.71 9.88
C VAL A 76 8.42 10.92 10.17
N ASN A 77 9.07 11.80 9.44
CA ASN A 77 10.51 12.08 9.45
C ASN A 77 11.41 10.92 8.98
N ARG A 78 10.84 9.87 8.40
CA ARG A 78 11.59 8.77 7.78
C ARG A 78 11.82 9.01 6.28
N PRO A 79 12.84 8.38 5.69
CA PRO A 79 12.96 8.33 4.24
C PRO A 79 11.70 7.75 3.61
N LEU A 80 11.29 8.27 2.46
CA LEU A 80 10.11 7.77 1.74
C LEU A 80 10.21 6.27 1.42
N GLN A 81 11.42 5.77 1.21
CA GLN A 81 11.70 4.34 1.02
C GLN A 81 11.21 3.47 2.18
N ALA A 82 11.17 3.99 3.42
CA ALA A 82 10.70 3.25 4.59
C ALA A 82 9.22 2.80 4.46
N LEU A 83 8.39 3.55 3.71
CA LEU A 83 7.02 3.14 3.43
C LEU A 83 6.97 1.79 2.69
N PHE A 84 7.84 1.62 1.70
CA PHE A 84 7.81 0.43 0.85
C PHE A 84 8.32 -0.81 1.56
N SER A 85 9.31 -0.65 2.43
CA SER A 85 9.85 -1.74 3.26
C SER A 85 9.05 -2.04 4.52
N LEU A 86 8.10 -1.17 4.91
CA LEU A 86 7.30 -1.35 6.12
C LEU A 86 6.52 -2.67 6.07
N SER A 87 6.81 -3.57 6.99
CA SER A 87 6.18 -4.87 7.11
C SER A 87 5.12 -4.91 8.23
N PHE A 88 4.17 -5.84 8.12
CA PHE A 88 3.21 -6.11 9.20
C PHE A 88 3.91 -6.43 10.52
N ARG A 89 5.00 -7.23 10.47
CA ARG A 89 5.77 -7.60 11.64
C ARG A 89 6.39 -6.41 12.37
N GLU A 90 6.87 -5.40 11.62
CA GLU A 90 7.41 -4.18 12.24
C GLU A 90 6.31 -3.38 12.94
N VAL A 91 5.13 -3.25 12.31
CA VAL A 91 3.99 -2.58 12.94
C VAL A 91 3.47 -3.38 14.14
N GLU A 92 3.39 -4.69 14.04
CA GLU A 92 3.02 -5.54 15.16
C GLU A 92 3.99 -5.39 16.33
N ASN A 93 5.32 -5.42 16.06
CA ASN A 93 6.33 -5.19 17.09
C ASN A 93 6.22 -3.79 17.73
N PHE A 94 5.87 -2.78 16.94
CA PHE A 94 5.63 -1.43 17.46
C PHE A 94 4.41 -1.37 18.40
N LEU A 95 3.41 -2.22 18.16
CA LEU A 95 2.16 -2.29 18.93
C LEU A 95 2.23 -3.21 20.16
N ARG A 96 3.26 -4.03 20.31
CA ARG A 96 3.40 -4.93 21.45
C ARG A 96 3.64 -4.18 22.75
N ASP A 97 3.05 -4.65 23.83
CA ASP A 97 3.37 -4.20 25.20
C ASP A 97 4.74 -4.72 25.63
N GLU A 98 5.00 -5.99 25.30
CA GLU A 98 6.23 -6.71 25.64
C GLU A 98 6.71 -7.52 24.42
N ASN A 99 8.04 -7.71 24.29
CA ASN A 99 8.65 -8.36 23.12
C ASN A 99 8.17 -9.78 22.85
N HIS A 100 7.70 -10.49 23.87
CA HIS A 100 7.27 -11.89 23.74
C HIS A 100 5.75 -12.06 23.65
N LEU A 101 4.97 -10.99 23.79
CA LEU A 101 3.52 -11.04 23.66
C LEU A 101 3.10 -10.49 22.29
N PRO A 102 2.26 -11.21 21.52
CA PRO A 102 1.74 -10.70 20.27
C PRO A 102 0.81 -9.49 20.53
N ALA A 103 0.81 -8.52 19.61
CA ALA A 103 -0.10 -7.38 19.70
C ALA A 103 -1.55 -7.76 19.37
N PHE A 104 -1.73 -8.84 18.63
CA PHE A 104 -3.03 -9.39 18.21
C PHE A 104 -3.16 -10.83 18.68
N THR A 105 -4.38 -11.27 18.97
CA THR A 105 -4.66 -12.68 19.24
C THR A 105 -4.53 -13.50 17.96
N ASN A 106 -4.27 -14.81 18.06
CA ASN A 106 -4.16 -15.69 16.88
C ASN A 106 -5.38 -15.60 15.97
N ASP A 107 -6.58 -15.46 16.53
CA ASP A 107 -7.84 -15.37 15.78
C ASP A 107 -7.98 -14.04 15.03
N SER A 108 -7.30 -12.98 15.48
CA SER A 108 -7.38 -11.64 14.89
C SER A 108 -6.18 -11.29 13.99
N GLU A 109 -5.10 -12.06 14.01
CA GLU A 109 -3.87 -11.75 13.27
C GLU A 109 -4.10 -11.72 11.75
N SER A 110 -4.87 -12.67 11.20
CA SER A 110 -5.17 -12.72 9.76
C SER A 110 -5.90 -11.45 9.30
N SER A 111 -6.96 -11.08 10.01
CA SER A 111 -7.73 -9.86 9.72
C SER A 111 -6.89 -8.60 9.93
N ALA A 112 -6.03 -8.57 10.95
CA ALA A 112 -5.12 -7.46 11.19
C ALA A 112 -4.11 -7.29 10.03
N ARG A 113 -3.57 -8.39 9.52
CA ARG A 113 -2.65 -8.40 8.38
C ARG A 113 -3.33 -7.89 7.11
N GLU A 114 -4.55 -8.31 6.83
CA GLU A 114 -5.34 -7.84 5.68
C GLU A 114 -5.60 -6.33 5.76
N VAL A 115 -6.06 -5.84 6.90
CA VAL A 115 -6.31 -4.40 7.11
C VAL A 115 -5.02 -3.59 6.97
N PHE A 116 -3.91 -4.06 7.55
CA PHE A 116 -2.61 -3.42 7.38
C PHE A 116 -2.21 -3.33 5.90
N LEU A 117 -2.35 -4.42 5.14
CA LEU A 117 -2.04 -4.42 3.70
C LEU A 117 -2.89 -3.42 2.93
N GLN A 118 -4.19 -3.32 3.23
CA GLN A 118 -5.07 -2.32 2.63
C GLN A 118 -4.63 -0.89 2.96
N VAL A 119 -4.34 -0.60 4.24
CA VAL A 119 -3.85 0.70 4.70
C VAL A 119 -2.53 1.06 4.02
N LYS A 120 -1.57 0.14 3.97
CA LYS A 120 -0.29 0.33 3.28
C LYS A 120 -0.50 0.57 1.78
N MET A 121 -1.35 -0.25 1.13
CA MET A 121 -1.63 -0.14 -0.30
C MET A 121 -2.17 1.25 -0.66
N THR A 122 -3.15 1.77 0.06
CA THR A 122 -3.72 3.10 -0.23
C THR A 122 -2.70 4.22 -0.05
N LEU A 123 -1.79 4.11 0.92
CA LEU A 123 -0.70 5.09 1.07
C LEU A 123 0.32 4.97 -0.07
N VAL A 124 0.70 3.75 -0.45
CA VAL A 124 1.59 3.52 -1.62
C VAL A 124 0.96 4.07 -2.90
N GLN A 125 -0.33 3.83 -3.11
CA GLN A 125 -1.08 4.39 -4.24
C GLN A 125 -1.03 5.91 -4.24
N LYS A 126 -1.32 6.54 -3.11
CA LYS A 126 -1.25 8.01 -2.95
C LYS A 126 0.12 8.54 -3.33
N VAL A 127 1.19 7.92 -2.84
CA VAL A 127 2.58 8.33 -3.11
C VAL A 127 2.99 8.14 -4.57
N LEU A 128 2.66 6.99 -5.15
CA LEU A 128 3.11 6.65 -6.49
C LEU A 128 2.23 7.25 -7.59
N LEU A 129 0.91 7.27 -7.39
CA LEU A 129 -0.04 7.56 -8.45
C LEU A 129 -0.56 9.00 -8.46
N GLU A 130 -0.46 9.75 -7.37
CA GLU A 130 -1.00 11.12 -7.29
C GLU A 130 -0.47 12.06 -8.39
N ASN A 131 0.78 11.85 -8.82
CA ASN A 131 1.43 12.67 -9.86
C ASN A 131 1.66 11.90 -11.17
N MET A 132 0.99 10.76 -11.33
CA MET A 132 1.17 9.91 -12.49
C MET A 132 0.19 10.31 -13.60
N ASP A 133 0.72 10.66 -14.76
CA ASP A 133 -0.08 10.76 -15.97
C ASP A 133 -0.39 9.36 -16.51
N THR A 134 -1.50 8.79 -16.06
CA THR A 134 -1.95 7.46 -16.48
C THR A 134 -2.13 7.33 -17.98
N LYS A 135 -2.58 8.40 -18.66
CA LYS A 135 -2.72 8.42 -20.12
C LYS A 135 -1.38 8.26 -20.83
N ARG A 136 -0.32 8.81 -20.24
CA ARG A 136 1.04 8.68 -20.79
C ARG A 136 1.60 7.26 -20.65
N LEU A 137 1.23 6.54 -19.59
CA LEU A 137 1.64 5.14 -19.41
C LEU A 137 0.89 4.18 -20.34
N ILE A 138 -0.42 4.35 -20.43
CA ILE A 138 -1.28 3.45 -21.22
C ILE A 138 -1.13 3.76 -22.71
N GLY A 139 -0.84 5.01 -23.08
CA GLY A 139 -0.65 5.43 -24.48
C GLY A 139 -1.93 5.42 -25.33
N THR A 140 -3.08 4.99 -24.74
CA THR A 140 -4.39 4.95 -25.40
C THR A 140 -5.49 5.20 -24.37
N ASP A 141 -6.68 5.64 -24.82
CA ASP A 141 -7.89 5.72 -23.99
C ASP A 141 -8.64 4.37 -23.94
N GLN A 142 -8.04 3.28 -24.43
CA GLN A 142 -8.67 1.95 -24.45
C GLN A 142 -8.63 1.30 -23.07
N SER A 143 -9.69 0.55 -22.75
CA SER A 143 -9.71 -0.27 -21.54
C SER A 143 -8.77 -1.46 -21.68
N TRP A 144 -8.34 -2.06 -20.54
CA TRP A 144 -7.49 -3.26 -20.56
C TRP A 144 -8.07 -4.38 -21.42
N ASN A 145 -9.38 -4.58 -21.34
CA ASN A 145 -10.06 -5.65 -22.09
C ASN A 145 -10.02 -5.46 -23.60
N ASP A 146 -9.95 -4.20 -24.07
CA ASP A 146 -9.94 -3.86 -25.49
C ASP A 146 -8.54 -3.89 -26.09
N LEU A 147 -7.50 -4.00 -25.25
CA LEU A 147 -6.13 -4.09 -25.72
C LEU A 147 -5.83 -5.46 -26.31
N SER A 148 -5.13 -5.46 -27.44
CA SER A 148 -4.48 -6.68 -27.96
C SER A 148 -3.41 -7.17 -26.99
N LEU A 149 -2.99 -8.43 -27.09
CA LEU A 149 -1.91 -8.98 -26.27
C LEU A 149 -0.62 -8.13 -26.37
N ALA A 150 -0.28 -7.65 -27.56
CA ALA A 150 0.85 -6.75 -27.75
C ALA A 150 0.65 -5.40 -27.03
N GLY A 151 -0.58 -4.89 -27.01
CA GLY A 151 -0.96 -3.69 -26.27
C GLY A 151 -0.81 -3.89 -24.76
N LYS A 152 -1.31 -5.00 -24.21
CA LYS A 152 -1.17 -5.37 -22.79
C LYS A 152 0.30 -5.49 -22.38
N ASN A 153 1.11 -6.20 -23.15
CA ASN A 153 2.55 -6.31 -22.91
C ASN A 153 3.22 -4.93 -22.87
N ARG A 154 2.96 -4.06 -23.86
CA ARG A 154 3.54 -2.72 -23.92
C ARG A 154 3.15 -1.88 -22.70
N THR A 155 1.89 -1.94 -22.31
CA THR A 155 1.37 -1.21 -21.16
C THR A 155 2.07 -1.63 -19.85
N VAL A 156 2.22 -2.94 -19.62
CA VAL A 156 2.93 -3.45 -18.43
C VAL A 156 4.41 -3.10 -18.47
N ILE A 157 5.07 -3.21 -19.62
CA ILE A 157 6.49 -2.81 -19.79
C ILE A 157 6.67 -1.33 -19.45
N ASN A 158 5.81 -0.44 -19.98
CA ASN A 158 5.88 0.98 -19.69
C ASN A 158 5.69 1.27 -18.19
N PHE A 159 4.76 0.57 -17.54
CA PHE A 159 4.53 0.71 -16.10
C PHE A 159 5.74 0.23 -15.28
N PHE A 160 6.33 -0.90 -15.63
CA PHE A 160 7.53 -1.40 -14.94
C PHE A 160 8.75 -0.52 -15.18
N SER A 161 8.93 0.01 -16.39
CA SER A 161 9.98 1.00 -16.66
C SER A 161 9.80 2.23 -15.80
N TRP A 162 8.58 2.75 -15.70
CA TRP A 162 8.28 3.89 -14.85
C TRP A 162 8.53 3.59 -13.35
N LEU A 163 8.15 2.40 -12.85
CA LEU A 163 8.45 1.97 -11.49
C LEU A 163 9.97 1.89 -11.26
N ASN A 164 10.69 1.23 -12.15
CA ASN A 164 12.15 1.10 -12.07
C ASN A 164 12.84 2.48 -11.99
N ASP A 165 12.43 3.41 -12.84
CA ASP A 165 12.96 4.78 -12.84
C ASP A 165 12.64 5.51 -11.53
N ARG A 166 11.42 5.36 -11.03
CA ARG A 166 10.95 5.98 -9.79
C ARG A 166 11.75 5.51 -8.58
N PHE A 167 12.14 4.23 -8.57
CA PHE A 167 12.95 3.62 -7.51
C PHE A 167 14.45 3.69 -7.78
N GLY A 168 14.89 4.24 -8.93
CA GLY A 168 16.30 4.26 -9.33
C GLY A 168 16.91 2.86 -9.46
N LYS A 169 16.10 1.89 -9.84
CA LYS A 169 16.43 0.46 -9.91
C LYS A 169 16.27 -0.03 -11.35
N ALA A 170 17.19 0.35 -12.22
CA ALA A 170 17.15 -0.06 -13.63
C ALA A 170 17.03 -1.59 -13.75
N ASN A 171 16.04 -2.05 -14.52
CA ASN A 171 15.79 -3.47 -14.86
C ASN A 171 15.64 -4.41 -13.65
N SER A 172 15.23 -3.91 -12.49
CA SER A 172 15.00 -4.75 -11.31
C SER A 172 13.62 -5.43 -11.34
N LEU A 173 12.66 -4.82 -12.03
CA LEU A 173 11.34 -5.41 -12.28
C LEU A 173 11.16 -5.52 -13.80
N GLU A 174 11.04 -6.74 -14.30
CA GLU A 174 10.92 -7.04 -15.73
C GLU A 174 9.68 -7.86 -16.02
N LEU A 175 9.00 -7.55 -17.13
CA LEU A 175 7.92 -8.40 -17.64
C LEU A 175 8.52 -9.60 -18.36
N ILE A 176 8.07 -10.80 -17.98
CA ILE A 176 8.36 -12.04 -18.70
C ILE A 176 7.25 -12.34 -19.70
N LEU A 177 5.99 -12.32 -19.25
CA LEU A 177 4.85 -12.74 -20.03
C LEU A 177 3.55 -12.15 -19.48
N VAL A 178 2.61 -11.83 -20.37
CA VAL A 178 1.20 -11.59 -20.02
C VAL A 178 0.36 -12.70 -20.63
N GLU A 179 -0.28 -13.48 -19.79
CA GLU A 179 -1.33 -14.47 -20.14
C GLU A 179 -2.58 -14.12 -19.31
N ASP A 180 -3.38 -13.22 -19.84
CA ASP A 180 -4.53 -12.65 -19.15
C ASP A 180 -5.40 -13.72 -18.43
N PRO A 181 -5.65 -13.62 -17.11
CA PRO A 181 -5.34 -12.49 -16.23
C PRO A 181 -3.98 -12.54 -15.50
N VAL A 182 -3.05 -13.38 -15.95
CA VAL A 182 -1.76 -13.60 -15.26
C VAL A 182 -0.66 -12.74 -15.90
N VAL A 183 0.08 -12.03 -15.05
CA VAL A 183 1.29 -11.27 -15.40
C VAL A 183 2.48 -11.91 -14.72
N THR A 184 3.35 -12.53 -15.49
CA THR A 184 4.58 -13.18 -15.00
C THR A 184 5.72 -12.18 -15.02
N VAL A 185 6.39 -12.00 -13.88
CA VAL A 185 7.44 -11.02 -13.69
C VAL A 185 8.71 -11.64 -13.16
N LYS A 186 9.84 -11.05 -13.52
CA LYS A 186 11.13 -11.27 -12.86
C LYS A 186 11.38 -10.12 -11.91
N ASN A 187 11.56 -10.44 -10.64
CA ASN A 187 11.87 -9.46 -9.60
C ASN A 187 13.32 -9.66 -9.12
N ASN A 188 14.21 -8.74 -9.50
CA ASN A 188 15.60 -8.72 -9.10
C ASN A 188 15.80 -7.66 -7.99
N ASP A 189 15.44 -7.99 -6.75
CA ASP A 189 15.57 -7.10 -5.57
C ASP A 189 14.82 -5.76 -5.72
N PHE A 190 13.70 -5.76 -6.43
CA PHE A 190 12.83 -4.58 -6.50
C PHE A 190 12.13 -4.36 -5.15
N PRO A 191 12.05 -3.11 -4.64
CA PRO A 191 11.59 -2.84 -3.27
C PRO A 191 10.11 -3.11 -3.00
N LEU A 192 9.27 -3.31 -4.02
CA LEU A 192 7.87 -3.68 -3.85
C LEU A 192 7.71 -5.20 -3.89
N ASP A 193 6.90 -5.72 -2.99
CA ASP A 193 6.46 -7.11 -3.05
C ASP A 193 5.40 -7.33 -4.15
N LEU A 194 5.24 -8.58 -4.57
CA LEU A 194 4.33 -8.94 -5.66
C LEU A 194 2.87 -8.53 -5.39
N PRO A 195 2.31 -8.68 -4.18
CA PRO A 195 0.96 -8.22 -3.86
C PRO A 195 0.77 -6.71 -4.05
N LEU A 196 1.78 -5.89 -3.74
CA LEU A 196 1.72 -4.44 -4.00
C LEU A 196 1.74 -4.13 -5.49
N ILE A 197 2.60 -4.81 -6.25
CA ILE A 197 2.66 -4.66 -7.72
C ILE A 197 1.33 -5.09 -8.36
N GLU A 198 0.77 -6.20 -7.91
CA GLU A 198 -0.55 -6.68 -8.35
C GLU A 198 -1.65 -5.66 -8.06
N GLY A 199 -1.70 -5.13 -6.85
CA GLY A 199 -2.67 -4.11 -6.47
C GLY A 199 -2.55 -2.83 -7.31
N LEU A 200 -1.33 -2.38 -7.63
CA LEU A 200 -1.09 -1.23 -8.50
C LEU A 200 -1.53 -1.49 -9.94
N LEU A 201 -1.22 -2.67 -10.50
CA LEU A 201 -1.68 -3.06 -11.85
C LEU A 201 -3.20 -3.11 -11.92
N ASN A 202 -3.84 -3.74 -10.91
CA ASN A 202 -5.29 -3.81 -10.87
C ASN A 202 -5.94 -2.43 -10.77
N LEU A 203 -5.40 -1.54 -9.94
CA LEU A 203 -5.92 -0.18 -9.82
C LEU A 203 -5.84 0.60 -11.13
N LEU A 204 -4.74 0.43 -11.88
CA LEU A 204 -4.48 1.20 -13.08
C LEU A 204 -5.22 0.68 -14.31
N PHE A 205 -5.35 -0.64 -14.41
CA PHE A 205 -5.74 -1.28 -15.66
C PHE A 205 -7.04 -2.06 -15.58
N THR A 206 -7.55 -2.36 -14.37
CA THR A 206 -8.82 -3.03 -14.25
C THR A 206 -9.90 -2.05 -13.82
N SER A 207 -10.93 -1.89 -14.65
CA SER A 207 -12.15 -1.18 -14.23
C SER A 207 -13.00 -2.08 -13.33
N LYS A 208 -14.00 -1.50 -12.63
CA LYS A 208 -14.98 -2.27 -11.85
C LYS A 208 -15.74 -3.31 -12.68
N GLU A 209 -15.69 -3.21 -13.99
CA GLU A 209 -16.35 -4.10 -14.97
C GLU A 209 -15.43 -5.25 -15.43
N THR A 210 -14.18 -5.30 -14.95
CA THR A 210 -13.24 -6.37 -15.34
C THR A 210 -13.65 -7.66 -14.65
N LEU A 211 -13.95 -8.69 -15.42
CA LEU A 211 -14.45 -9.99 -14.96
C LEU A 211 -13.44 -10.77 -14.10
N SER A 212 -12.16 -10.48 -14.24
CA SER A 212 -11.10 -11.14 -13.46
C SER A 212 -10.00 -10.16 -13.13
N PRO A 213 -9.61 -10.02 -11.85
CA PRO A 213 -8.47 -9.20 -11.48
C PRO A 213 -7.17 -9.81 -12.04
N LEU A 214 -6.21 -8.95 -12.37
CA LEU A 214 -4.87 -9.39 -12.76
C LEU A 214 -4.19 -10.06 -11.56
N LYS A 215 -3.44 -11.12 -11.84
CA LYS A 215 -2.60 -11.83 -10.87
C LYS A 215 -1.14 -11.69 -11.27
N VAL A 216 -0.28 -11.33 -10.31
CA VAL A 216 1.17 -11.22 -10.53
C VAL A 216 1.87 -12.41 -9.92
N ILE A 217 2.66 -13.11 -10.74
CA ILE A 217 3.51 -14.22 -10.29
C ILE A 217 4.97 -13.92 -10.58
N GLY A 218 5.83 -14.20 -9.61
CA GLY A 218 7.27 -14.07 -9.78
C GLY A 218 7.89 -15.35 -10.34
N THR A 219 8.91 -15.19 -11.19
CA THR A 219 9.86 -16.27 -11.51
C THR A 219 11.07 -16.17 -10.60
N LEU A 220 11.55 -17.31 -10.16
CA LEU A 220 12.81 -17.45 -9.42
C LEU A 220 14.00 -17.15 -10.32
#